data_c51e84f3040c42e5f1b96b9c00c8d3f8
#
_entry.id   c51e84f3040c42e5f1b96b9c00c8d3f8
#
_cell.length_a   1.000
_cell.length_b   1.000
_cell.length_c   1.000
_cell.angle_alpha   90.00
_cell.angle_beta   90.00
_cell.angle_gamma   90.00
#
_symmetry.space_group_name_H-M   'P 1'
#
loop_
_entity.id
_entity.type
_entity.pdbx_description
1 polymer ?
#
loop_
_entity_poly.entity_id
_entity_poly.type
_entity_poly.pdbx_seq_one_letter_code
_entity_poly.pdbx_strand_id
1 'polypeptide(L)'
;MKQGKVAPAEGKLGIMVVGCGAVATTFMTGVLMARKGLAKPIGAMTQYDKIRVGKGNNKKYLHYKDIVPIADMNDIVFGTWDVYPQNAYQAAVYAEVLKAKDIEPVRSELEAIKPFKAAFDKNYAKRIDGDNVKKNLTRWQMVEELRKDIRNFKQEKEVSRVVVLWAASTEIYVPYEEDYHSTLEKLETAMKADDCEHISPSMCYAHAALTEGCPFIMGAPNTTVDIPAMWQLAEKTRMPIAGKDFKTGQTLVKSGFAPIIKTRSLGLNGWFSTNILGNRDGLVLDEPANFRTKEVSKLSTLETICKADEQPDLYGNIYHKVRINYYPPRNDDKEGWDNIDIFGWMGYPMQIKINFLCRDSILAAPLLLDLALLSDLAARDGRYGIQRFLSFYLKSPMHDFTRGEEAVNNLFEQYTMLKNAIREMGGYEADEEID
;
A
#
# COMPACT_ATOMS: atom_id res chain seq x y z
N MET A 1 -28.72 11.82 -14.39
CA MET A 1 -27.51 11.01 -14.13
C MET A 1 -26.67 11.03 -15.38
N LYS A 2 -25.43 11.52 -15.32
CA LYS A 2 -24.46 11.27 -16.40
C LYS A 2 -24.10 9.78 -16.29
N GLN A 3 -24.24 9.05 -17.37
CA GLN A 3 -23.86 7.65 -17.42
C GLN A 3 -22.36 7.56 -17.11
N GLY A 4 -21.94 6.77 -16.10
CA GLY A 4 -20.54 6.57 -15.74
C GLY A 4 -19.76 6.10 -16.98
N LYS A 5 -18.60 6.69 -17.19
CA LYS A 5 -17.79 6.48 -18.41
C LYS A 5 -16.78 5.33 -18.28
N VAL A 6 -16.75 4.63 -17.13
CA VAL A 6 -15.76 3.58 -16.91
C VAL A 6 -16.02 2.39 -17.81
N ALA A 7 -15.02 1.94 -18.55
CA ALA A 7 -15.11 0.75 -19.37
C ALA A 7 -15.38 -0.51 -18.50
N PRO A 8 -16.20 -1.47 -18.98
CA PRO A 8 -16.44 -2.72 -18.27
C PRO A 8 -15.17 -3.48 -17.94
N ALA A 9 -15.19 -4.27 -16.85
CA ALA A 9 -14.08 -5.15 -16.44
C ALA A 9 -14.10 -6.45 -17.28
N GLU A 10 -13.77 -6.36 -18.56
CA GLU A 10 -13.76 -7.53 -19.44
C GLU A 10 -12.51 -8.40 -19.23
N GLY A 11 -12.67 -9.72 -19.26
CA GLY A 11 -11.62 -10.70 -19.11
C GLY A 11 -11.03 -10.76 -17.70
N LYS A 12 -9.96 -11.56 -17.54
CA LYS A 12 -9.31 -11.78 -16.24
C LYS A 12 -8.44 -10.60 -15.83
N LEU A 13 -8.39 -10.34 -14.53
CA LEU A 13 -7.47 -9.38 -13.89
C LEU A 13 -6.28 -10.13 -13.26
N GLY A 14 -5.08 -9.92 -13.78
CA GLY A 14 -3.86 -10.36 -13.13
C GLY A 14 -3.49 -9.45 -11.95
N ILE A 15 -3.21 -10.05 -10.80
CA ILE A 15 -2.59 -9.33 -9.68
C ILE A 15 -1.22 -9.95 -9.46
N MET A 16 -0.18 -9.22 -9.79
CA MET A 16 1.19 -9.63 -9.57
C MET A 16 1.74 -8.95 -8.32
N VAL A 17 2.12 -9.76 -7.33
CA VAL A 17 2.63 -9.27 -6.04
C VAL A 17 4.13 -9.46 -5.97
N VAL A 18 4.86 -8.39 -5.69
CA VAL A 18 6.28 -8.48 -5.38
C VAL A 18 6.42 -8.86 -3.89
N GLY A 19 6.99 -10.04 -3.63
CA GLY A 19 7.05 -10.66 -2.31
C GLY A 19 5.90 -11.65 -2.06
N CYS A 20 6.21 -12.94 -1.98
CA CYS A 20 5.26 -14.02 -1.65
C CYS A 20 5.31 -14.38 -0.14
N GLY A 21 5.39 -13.34 0.71
CA GLY A 21 5.47 -13.49 2.17
C GLY A 21 4.11 -13.52 2.86
N ALA A 22 4.11 -13.19 4.15
CA ALA A 22 2.96 -13.24 5.04
C ALA A 22 1.73 -12.47 4.51
N VAL A 23 1.90 -11.22 4.08
CA VAL A 23 0.81 -10.38 3.56
C VAL A 23 0.24 -10.94 2.26
N ALA A 24 1.10 -11.25 1.30
CA ALA A 24 0.68 -11.74 -0.02
C ALA A 24 -0.05 -13.08 0.07
N THR A 25 0.48 -14.03 0.83
CA THR A 25 -0.15 -15.35 1.00
C THR A 25 -1.47 -15.29 1.77
N THR A 26 -1.57 -14.41 2.77
CA THR A 26 -2.83 -14.15 3.49
C THR A 26 -3.89 -13.57 2.55
N PHE A 27 -3.50 -12.61 1.71
CA PHE A 27 -4.35 -12.01 0.68
C PHE A 27 -4.84 -13.06 -0.34
N MET A 28 -3.93 -13.81 -0.94
CA MET A 28 -4.26 -14.85 -1.93
C MET A 28 -5.20 -15.91 -1.34
N THR A 29 -4.86 -16.42 -0.15
CA THR A 29 -5.69 -17.39 0.57
C THR A 29 -7.09 -16.84 0.84
N GLY A 30 -7.18 -15.61 1.35
CA GLY A 30 -8.46 -14.96 1.66
C GLY A 30 -9.37 -14.83 0.45
N VAL A 31 -8.84 -14.42 -0.71
CA VAL A 31 -9.60 -14.33 -1.97
C VAL A 31 -10.06 -15.71 -2.44
N LEU A 32 -9.17 -16.71 -2.43
CA LEU A 32 -9.50 -18.08 -2.84
C LEU A 32 -10.56 -18.72 -1.93
N MET A 33 -10.45 -18.52 -0.62
CA MET A 33 -11.46 -18.97 0.36
C MET A 33 -12.81 -18.25 0.15
N ALA A 34 -12.79 -16.95 -0.15
CA ALA A 34 -14.02 -16.19 -0.42
C ALA A 34 -14.72 -16.67 -1.69
N ARG A 35 -13.99 -16.99 -2.75
CA ARG A 35 -14.52 -17.60 -3.98
C ARG A 35 -15.25 -18.91 -3.74
N LYS A 36 -14.74 -19.72 -2.81
CA LYS A 36 -15.38 -21.00 -2.41
C LYS A 36 -16.53 -20.80 -1.42
N GLY A 37 -16.83 -19.56 -1.01
CA GLY A 37 -17.85 -19.28 0.02
C GLY A 37 -17.46 -19.73 1.43
N LEU A 38 -16.17 -20.07 1.65
CA LEU A 38 -15.65 -20.59 2.92
C LEU A 38 -15.20 -19.47 3.88
N ALA A 39 -14.97 -18.27 3.37
CA ALA A 39 -14.64 -17.08 4.15
C ALA A 39 -15.35 -15.86 3.58
N LYS A 40 -15.44 -14.82 4.42
CA LYS A 40 -15.96 -13.52 4.00
C LYS A 40 -14.81 -12.53 3.85
N PRO A 41 -14.76 -11.69 2.80
CA PRO A 41 -13.70 -10.71 2.58
C PRO A 41 -13.86 -9.47 3.49
N ILE A 42 -13.96 -9.69 4.81
CA ILE A 42 -14.14 -8.63 5.80
C ILE A 42 -12.92 -7.71 5.79
N GLY A 43 -13.16 -6.40 5.86
CA GLY A 43 -12.12 -5.37 5.77
C GLY A 43 -11.88 -4.86 4.35
N ALA A 44 -12.35 -5.57 3.31
CA ALA A 44 -12.33 -5.06 1.95
C ALA A 44 -13.56 -4.18 1.69
N MET A 45 -13.35 -2.89 1.54
CA MET A 45 -14.43 -1.92 1.33
C MET A 45 -15.17 -2.16 0.02
N THR A 46 -14.44 -2.49 -1.04
CA THR A 46 -15.04 -2.81 -2.35
C THR A 46 -16.05 -3.95 -2.28
N GLN A 47 -15.96 -4.82 -1.27
CA GLN A 47 -16.81 -6.00 -1.10
C GLN A 47 -17.92 -5.82 -0.05
N TYR A 48 -17.67 -4.99 0.97
CA TYR A 48 -18.56 -4.88 2.13
C TYR A 48 -19.22 -3.54 2.29
N ASP A 49 -18.49 -2.46 1.96
CA ASP A 49 -18.97 -1.11 2.26
C ASP A 49 -20.03 -0.64 1.25
N LYS A 50 -20.76 0.37 1.66
CA LYS A 50 -21.76 1.05 0.84
C LYS A 50 -21.42 2.53 0.75
N ILE A 51 -21.78 3.10 -0.36
CA ILE A 51 -21.61 4.52 -0.63
C ILE A 51 -22.99 5.15 -0.70
N ARG A 52 -23.20 6.22 0.05
CA ARG A 52 -24.39 7.04 -0.05
C ARG A 52 -24.37 7.79 -1.38
N VAL A 53 -25.47 7.72 -2.13
CA VAL A 53 -25.70 8.49 -3.35
C VAL A 53 -27.03 9.21 -3.28
N GLY A 54 -27.14 10.38 -3.92
CA GLY A 54 -28.32 11.23 -3.88
C GLY A 54 -28.42 12.07 -2.61
N LYS A 55 -29.37 13.03 -2.63
CA LYS A 55 -29.57 14.03 -1.55
C LYS A 55 -31.01 14.01 -1.02
N GLY A 56 -31.19 14.47 0.22
CA GLY A 56 -32.50 14.58 0.86
C GLY A 56 -33.24 13.23 0.90
N ASN A 57 -34.50 13.22 0.46
CA ASN A 57 -35.35 12.02 0.44
C ASN A 57 -34.95 10.97 -0.63
N ASN A 58 -34.01 11.31 -1.53
CA ASN A 58 -33.52 10.42 -2.57
C ASN A 58 -32.22 9.72 -2.18
N LYS A 59 -31.77 9.80 -0.93
CA LYS A 59 -30.59 9.12 -0.42
C LYS A 59 -30.72 7.61 -0.55
N LYS A 60 -29.69 6.95 -1.13
CA LYS A 60 -29.57 5.49 -1.24
C LYS A 60 -28.16 5.06 -0.85
N TYR A 61 -28.03 3.88 -0.28
CA TYR A 61 -26.75 3.26 0.05
C TYR A 61 -26.51 2.08 -0.89
N LEU A 62 -25.57 2.22 -1.81
CA LEU A 62 -25.26 1.25 -2.84
C LEU A 62 -23.89 0.60 -2.59
N HIS A 63 -23.73 -0.67 -2.90
CA HIS A 63 -22.41 -1.29 -2.92
C HIS A 63 -21.57 -0.73 -4.08
N TYR A 64 -20.25 -0.80 -3.95
CA TYR A 64 -19.30 -0.33 -4.97
C TYR A 64 -19.64 -0.89 -6.36
N LYS A 65 -19.90 -2.19 -6.46
CA LYS A 65 -20.28 -2.87 -7.72
C LYS A 65 -21.57 -2.37 -8.36
N ASP A 66 -22.45 -1.74 -7.57
CA ASP A 66 -23.71 -1.20 -8.06
C ASP A 66 -23.55 0.24 -8.58
N ILE A 67 -22.38 0.85 -8.33
CA ILE A 67 -22.01 2.22 -8.73
C ILE A 67 -21.06 2.21 -9.92
N VAL A 68 -20.03 1.35 -9.86
CA VAL A 68 -18.93 1.26 -10.83
C VAL A 68 -18.63 -0.19 -11.20
N PRO A 69 -18.15 -0.48 -12.43
CA PRO A 69 -17.86 -1.84 -12.88
C PRO A 69 -16.53 -2.35 -12.30
N ILE A 70 -16.50 -2.66 -11.00
CA ILE A 70 -15.35 -3.29 -10.36
C ILE A 70 -15.16 -4.71 -10.91
N ALA A 71 -13.91 -5.14 -11.11
CA ALA A 71 -13.61 -6.50 -11.51
C ALA A 71 -14.08 -7.51 -10.44
N ASP A 72 -14.65 -8.64 -10.89
CA ASP A 72 -15.10 -9.69 -9.97
C ASP A 72 -13.91 -10.43 -9.38
N MET A 73 -14.02 -10.80 -8.11
CA MET A 73 -12.97 -11.61 -7.44
C MET A 73 -12.76 -12.96 -8.15
N ASN A 74 -13.76 -13.53 -8.80
CA ASN A 74 -13.64 -14.78 -9.54
C ASN A 74 -12.75 -14.66 -10.77
N ASP A 75 -12.58 -13.46 -11.32
CA ASP A 75 -11.78 -13.19 -12.50
C ASP A 75 -10.31 -12.82 -12.15
N ILE A 76 -9.95 -12.79 -10.86
CA ILE A 76 -8.58 -12.49 -10.44
C ILE A 76 -7.67 -13.70 -10.67
N VAL A 77 -6.50 -13.48 -11.22
CA VAL A 77 -5.41 -14.45 -11.35
C VAL A 77 -4.16 -13.93 -10.68
N PHE A 78 -3.52 -14.75 -9.85
CA PHE A 78 -2.35 -14.36 -9.10
C PHE A 78 -1.04 -14.72 -9.78
N GLY A 79 -0.06 -13.80 -9.72
CA GLY A 79 1.35 -13.99 -10.00
C GLY A 79 2.18 -13.38 -8.88
N THR A 80 3.43 -13.80 -8.73
CA THR A 80 4.30 -13.26 -7.70
C THR A 80 5.77 -13.37 -8.10
N TRP A 81 6.61 -12.51 -7.53
CA TRP A 81 8.07 -12.66 -7.50
C TRP A 81 8.51 -12.82 -6.06
N ASP A 82 9.46 -13.68 -5.81
CA ASP A 82 10.08 -13.78 -4.50
C ASP A 82 11.53 -14.26 -4.60
N VAL A 83 12.34 -13.87 -3.63
CA VAL A 83 13.73 -14.33 -3.46
C VAL A 83 13.79 -15.79 -2.97
N TYR A 84 12.69 -16.32 -2.47
CA TYR A 84 12.54 -17.72 -2.05
C TYR A 84 11.73 -18.49 -3.09
N PRO A 85 12.10 -19.75 -3.41
CA PRO A 85 11.46 -20.54 -4.47
C PRO A 85 10.14 -21.21 -4.03
N GLN A 86 9.73 -21.08 -2.77
CA GLN A 86 8.52 -21.70 -2.24
C GLN A 86 7.27 -21.19 -2.98
N ASN A 87 6.37 -22.10 -3.34
CA ASN A 87 5.05 -21.74 -3.84
C ASN A 87 4.19 -21.05 -2.75
N ALA A 88 3.07 -20.45 -3.14
CA ALA A 88 2.24 -19.68 -2.19
C ALA A 88 1.69 -20.54 -1.04
N TYR A 89 1.45 -21.85 -1.24
CA TYR A 89 1.06 -22.73 -0.15
C TYR A 89 2.18 -22.91 0.87
N GLN A 90 3.38 -23.26 0.42
CA GLN A 90 4.54 -23.44 1.30
C GLN A 90 4.88 -22.14 2.04
N ALA A 91 4.79 -21.02 1.35
CA ALA A 91 5.02 -19.70 1.94
C ALA A 91 3.93 -19.33 2.97
N ALA A 92 2.66 -19.65 2.72
CA ALA A 92 1.57 -19.44 3.68
C ALA A 92 1.74 -20.28 4.95
N VAL A 93 2.14 -21.54 4.81
CA VAL A 93 2.44 -22.43 5.95
C VAL A 93 3.62 -21.89 6.74
N TYR A 94 4.69 -21.46 6.07
CA TYR A 94 5.88 -20.91 6.72
C TYR A 94 5.59 -19.59 7.47
N ALA A 95 4.70 -18.76 6.92
CA ALA A 95 4.37 -17.45 7.51
C ALA A 95 3.57 -17.55 8.82
N GLU A 96 2.91 -18.67 9.09
CA GLU A 96 2.13 -18.95 10.30
C GLU A 96 1.05 -17.90 10.64
N VAL A 97 0.60 -17.12 9.66
CA VAL A 97 -0.47 -16.14 9.83
C VAL A 97 -1.82 -16.82 9.93
N LEU A 98 -2.08 -17.74 9.01
CA LEU A 98 -3.33 -18.48 8.90
C LEU A 98 -3.18 -19.91 9.49
N LYS A 99 -4.29 -20.44 10.01
CA LYS A 99 -4.33 -21.82 10.49
C LYS A 99 -4.47 -22.80 9.33
N ALA A 100 -4.03 -24.04 9.52
CA ALA A 100 -4.14 -25.09 8.50
C ALA A 100 -5.57 -25.23 7.93
N LYS A 101 -6.60 -25.15 8.78
CA LYS A 101 -8.01 -25.21 8.35
C LYS A 101 -8.41 -24.14 7.32
N ASP A 102 -7.69 -23.01 7.27
CA ASP A 102 -7.96 -21.89 6.39
C ASP A 102 -7.09 -21.97 5.11
N ILE A 103 -5.99 -22.73 5.13
CA ILE A 103 -5.07 -22.89 3.99
C ILE A 103 -5.41 -24.17 3.19
N GLU A 104 -5.66 -25.30 3.87
CA GLU A 104 -5.89 -26.59 3.23
C GLU A 104 -7.04 -26.59 2.20
N PRO A 105 -8.19 -25.92 2.41
CA PRO A 105 -9.28 -25.91 1.43
C PRO A 105 -8.92 -25.30 0.07
N VAL A 106 -7.84 -24.52 -0.01
CA VAL A 106 -7.35 -23.84 -1.23
C VAL A 106 -5.91 -24.21 -1.57
N ARG A 107 -5.45 -25.34 -1.04
CA ARG A 107 -4.08 -25.82 -1.21
C ARG A 107 -3.67 -25.95 -2.67
N SER A 108 -4.49 -26.59 -3.49
CA SER A 108 -4.16 -26.85 -4.90
C SER A 108 -3.97 -25.57 -5.70
N GLU A 109 -4.81 -24.55 -5.42
CA GLU A 109 -4.73 -23.25 -6.05
C GLU A 109 -3.48 -22.49 -5.60
N LEU A 110 -3.15 -22.55 -4.32
CA LEU A 110 -1.94 -21.92 -3.77
C LEU A 110 -0.65 -22.63 -4.27
N GLU A 111 -0.62 -23.95 -4.37
CA GLU A 111 0.52 -24.70 -4.93
C GLU A 111 0.79 -24.36 -6.40
N ALA A 112 -0.26 -23.99 -7.15
CA ALA A 112 -0.15 -23.56 -8.55
C ALA A 112 0.47 -22.15 -8.71
N ILE A 113 0.53 -21.35 -7.65
CA ILE A 113 1.15 -20.02 -7.65
C ILE A 113 2.62 -20.17 -7.25
N LYS A 114 3.50 -20.17 -8.26
CA LYS A 114 4.95 -20.26 -8.09
C LYS A 114 5.59 -18.90 -8.36
N PRO A 115 6.57 -18.46 -7.55
CA PRO A 115 7.20 -17.18 -7.74
C PRO A 115 8.15 -17.19 -8.96
N PHE A 116 8.10 -16.13 -9.76
CA PHE A 116 9.19 -15.76 -10.65
C PHE A 116 10.43 -15.41 -9.82
N LYS A 117 11.61 -15.53 -10.44
CA LYS A 117 12.86 -15.06 -9.83
C LYS A 117 12.80 -13.55 -9.61
N ALA A 118 13.13 -13.12 -8.39
CA ALA A 118 13.13 -11.72 -8.04
C ALA A 118 14.30 -10.94 -8.66
N ALA A 119 14.08 -9.69 -9.03
CA ALA A 119 15.11 -8.70 -9.16
C ALA A 119 15.43 -8.19 -7.74
N PHE A 120 16.63 -8.48 -7.24
CA PHE A 120 16.99 -8.27 -5.84
C PHE A 120 18.43 -7.83 -5.70
N ASP A 121 18.68 -6.93 -4.77
CA ASP A 121 20.01 -6.52 -4.36
C ASP A 121 20.12 -6.61 -2.82
N LYS A 122 21.00 -7.44 -2.34
CA LYS A 122 21.21 -7.69 -0.90
C LYS A 122 21.60 -6.42 -0.13
N ASN A 123 22.23 -5.44 -0.78
CA ASN A 123 22.56 -4.17 -0.14
C ASN A 123 21.34 -3.37 0.29
N TYR A 124 20.20 -3.57 -0.39
CA TYR A 124 18.92 -2.92 -0.09
C TYR A 124 18.10 -3.60 1.00
N ALA A 125 18.33 -4.91 1.23
CA ALA A 125 17.67 -5.66 2.29
C ALA A 125 18.60 -6.75 2.85
N LYS A 126 19.59 -6.35 3.63
CA LYS A 126 20.71 -7.18 4.11
C LYS A 126 20.29 -8.41 4.91
N ARG A 127 19.15 -8.35 5.60
CA ARG A 127 18.60 -9.46 6.41
C ARG A 127 17.81 -10.49 5.60
N ILE A 128 17.62 -10.26 4.30
CA ILE A 128 16.97 -11.20 3.40
C ILE A 128 18.04 -12.02 2.69
N ASP A 129 17.87 -13.36 2.71
CA ASP A 129 18.86 -14.30 2.19
C ASP A 129 18.16 -15.40 1.38
N GLY A 130 17.82 -15.10 0.14
CA GLY A 130 17.19 -16.02 -0.80
C GLY A 130 17.99 -16.15 -2.10
N ASP A 131 17.86 -17.29 -2.77
CA ASP A 131 18.62 -17.65 -3.99
C ASP A 131 17.77 -17.66 -5.27
N ASN A 132 16.46 -17.52 -5.15
CA ASN A 132 15.55 -17.41 -6.31
C ASN A 132 15.59 -16.00 -6.89
N VAL A 133 16.77 -15.57 -7.34
CA VAL A 133 17.03 -14.23 -7.83
C VAL A 133 17.57 -14.24 -9.26
N LYS A 134 17.31 -13.16 -9.99
CA LYS A 134 17.93 -12.86 -11.28
C LYS A 134 19.35 -12.39 -11.01
N LYS A 135 20.35 -13.18 -11.40
CA LYS A 135 21.77 -12.93 -11.08
C LYS A 135 22.48 -12.17 -12.20
N ASN A 136 23.48 -11.36 -11.81
CA ASN A 136 24.40 -10.69 -12.74
C ASN A 136 23.71 -9.78 -13.75
N LEU A 137 22.69 -9.04 -13.31
CA LEU A 137 21.95 -8.09 -14.13
C LEU A 137 22.25 -6.67 -13.68
N THR A 138 22.46 -5.77 -14.63
CA THR A 138 22.43 -4.32 -14.40
C THR A 138 20.99 -3.88 -14.07
N ARG A 139 20.81 -2.67 -13.51
CA ARG A 139 19.47 -2.10 -13.21
C ARG A 139 18.59 -2.08 -14.46
N TRP A 140 19.13 -1.73 -15.61
CA TRP A 140 18.36 -1.75 -16.86
C TRP A 140 17.98 -3.17 -17.31
N GLN A 141 18.90 -4.12 -17.18
CA GLN A 141 18.61 -5.53 -17.47
C GLN A 141 17.56 -6.11 -16.49
N MET A 142 17.56 -5.69 -15.22
CA MET A 142 16.48 -6.05 -14.29
C MET A 142 15.13 -5.58 -14.80
N VAL A 143 15.03 -4.33 -15.28
CA VAL A 143 13.79 -3.79 -15.86
C VAL A 143 13.33 -4.66 -17.04
N GLU A 144 14.22 -4.98 -17.99
CA GLU A 144 13.85 -5.77 -19.17
C GLU A 144 13.40 -7.20 -18.81
N GLU A 145 14.06 -7.86 -17.86
CA GLU A 145 13.67 -9.20 -17.42
C GLU A 145 12.32 -9.18 -16.63
N LEU A 146 12.06 -8.14 -15.86
CA LEU A 146 10.77 -7.96 -15.20
C LEU A 146 9.63 -7.70 -16.19
N ARG A 147 9.89 -6.91 -17.23
CA ARG A 147 8.94 -6.70 -18.34
C ARG A 147 8.61 -8.02 -19.03
N LYS A 148 9.62 -8.84 -19.27
CA LYS A 148 9.44 -10.19 -19.86
C LYS A 148 8.57 -11.08 -18.95
N ASP A 149 8.80 -11.08 -17.64
CA ASP A 149 7.98 -11.84 -16.70
C ASP A 149 6.50 -11.40 -16.74
N ILE A 150 6.23 -10.08 -16.81
CA ILE A 150 4.87 -9.55 -16.94
C ILE A 150 4.20 -10.00 -18.24
N ARG A 151 4.92 -9.96 -19.37
CA ARG A 151 4.39 -10.43 -20.66
C ARG A 151 4.11 -11.92 -20.65
N ASN A 152 5.04 -12.72 -20.12
CA ASN A 152 4.85 -14.17 -19.96
C ASN A 152 3.63 -14.48 -19.10
N PHE A 153 3.48 -13.81 -17.95
CA PHE A 153 2.32 -13.96 -17.09
C PHE A 153 1.02 -13.62 -17.82
N LYS A 154 0.98 -12.49 -18.55
CA LYS A 154 -0.19 -12.10 -19.36
C LYS A 154 -0.58 -13.20 -20.35
N GLN A 155 0.41 -13.74 -21.06
CA GLN A 155 0.20 -14.77 -22.07
C GLN A 155 -0.20 -16.12 -21.47
N GLU A 156 0.56 -16.62 -20.49
CA GLU A 156 0.34 -17.95 -19.90
C GLU A 156 -0.98 -18.05 -19.13
N LYS A 157 -1.41 -16.97 -18.49
CA LYS A 157 -2.63 -16.92 -17.69
C LYS A 157 -3.83 -16.35 -18.42
N GLU A 158 -3.62 -15.90 -19.67
CA GLU A 158 -4.67 -15.27 -20.51
C GLU A 158 -5.36 -14.11 -19.77
N VAL A 159 -4.56 -13.23 -19.15
CA VAL A 159 -5.09 -12.06 -18.43
C VAL A 159 -5.07 -10.82 -19.31
N SER A 160 -6.17 -10.10 -19.34
CA SER A 160 -6.35 -8.89 -20.15
C SER A 160 -5.75 -7.64 -19.52
N ARG A 161 -5.72 -7.58 -18.19
CA ARG A 161 -5.22 -6.46 -17.38
C ARG A 161 -4.37 -6.99 -16.24
N VAL A 162 -3.36 -6.22 -15.84
CA VAL A 162 -2.49 -6.57 -14.71
C VAL A 162 -2.29 -5.35 -13.81
N VAL A 163 -2.35 -5.55 -12.50
CA VAL A 163 -1.92 -4.59 -11.48
C VAL A 163 -0.73 -5.19 -10.74
N VAL A 164 0.31 -4.40 -10.52
CA VAL A 164 1.49 -4.81 -9.75
C VAL A 164 1.47 -4.15 -8.38
N LEU A 165 1.61 -4.96 -7.33
CA LEU A 165 1.62 -4.54 -5.93
C LEU A 165 2.95 -4.92 -5.28
N TRP A 166 3.60 -3.95 -4.64
CA TRP A 166 4.76 -4.26 -3.80
C TRP A 166 4.31 -4.60 -2.38
N ALA A 167 4.51 -5.84 -1.97
CA ALA A 167 4.30 -6.34 -0.61
C ALA A 167 5.57 -7.02 -0.04
N ALA A 168 6.72 -6.82 -0.69
CA ALA A 168 8.01 -7.27 -0.22
C ALA A 168 8.53 -6.36 0.91
N SER A 169 9.59 -6.80 1.56
CA SER A 169 10.24 -6.11 2.66
C SER A 169 10.68 -4.68 2.30
N THR A 170 10.77 -3.84 3.32
CA THR A 170 11.24 -2.46 3.21
C THR A 170 12.71 -2.44 2.79
N GLU A 171 13.01 -1.72 1.71
CA GLU A 171 14.38 -1.43 1.29
C GLU A 171 15.03 -0.33 2.16
N ILE A 172 16.35 -0.20 2.11
CA ILE A 172 17.06 0.94 2.71
C ILE A 172 16.53 2.25 2.14
N TYR A 173 16.64 3.33 2.91
CA TYR A 173 16.19 4.64 2.49
C TYR A 173 17.04 5.19 1.34
N VAL A 174 16.41 5.44 0.21
CA VAL A 174 16.98 6.18 -0.91
C VAL A 174 16.35 7.57 -0.90
N PRO A 175 17.11 8.63 -0.57
CA PRO A 175 16.59 10.00 -0.60
C PRO A 175 16.25 10.42 -2.02
N TYR A 176 15.33 11.37 -2.14
CA TYR A 176 15.15 12.07 -3.42
C TYR A 176 16.37 12.92 -3.72
N GLU A 177 16.92 12.76 -4.90
CA GLU A 177 18.02 13.57 -5.41
C GLU A 177 17.70 14.08 -6.82
N GLU A 178 17.82 15.39 -7.02
CA GLU A 178 17.38 16.06 -8.25
C GLU A 178 18.14 15.54 -9.49
N ASP A 179 19.40 15.19 -9.34
CA ASP A 179 20.25 14.72 -10.45
C ASP A 179 19.87 13.33 -10.96
N TYR A 180 19.17 12.53 -10.17
CA TYR A 180 18.78 11.16 -10.53
C TYR A 180 17.28 10.96 -10.65
N HIS A 181 16.46 11.72 -9.88
CA HIS A 181 15.04 11.40 -9.67
C HIS A 181 14.07 12.46 -10.21
N SER A 182 14.59 13.61 -10.70
CA SER A 182 13.71 14.72 -11.11
C SER A 182 13.05 14.54 -12.47
N THR A 183 13.67 13.77 -13.38
CA THR A 183 13.11 13.51 -14.70
C THR A 183 13.25 12.04 -15.10
N LEU A 184 12.35 11.56 -15.95
CA LEU A 184 12.41 10.19 -16.49
C LEU A 184 13.73 9.93 -17.22
N GLU A 185 14.26 10.91 -17.97
CA GLU A 185 15.52 10.79 -18.70
C GLU A 185 16.70 10.57 -17.75
N LYS A 186 16.78 11.33 -16.65
CA LYS A 186 17.83 11.17 -15.63
C LYS A 186 17.75 9.79 -14.98
N LEU A 187 16.54 9.37 -14.58
CA LEU A 187 16.32 8.05 -13.97
C LEU A 187 16.74 6.91 -14.91
N GLU A 188 16.31 6.94 -16.18
CA GLU A 188 16.68 5.91 -17.15
C GLU A 188 18.19 5.93 -17.49
N THR A 189 18.82 7.11 -17.47
CA THR A 189 20.28 7.23 -17.64
C THR A 189 21.01 6.55 -16.49
N ALA A 190 20.61 6.80 -15.25
CA ALA A 190 21.17 6.15 -14.08
C ALA A 190 20.93 4.62 -14.08
N MET A 191 19.75 4.16 -14.49
CA MET A 191 19.47 2.73 -14.66
C MET A 191 20.38 2.06 -15.71
N LYS A 192 20.64 2.73 -16.82
CA LYS A 192 21.53 2.23 -17.90
C LYS A 192 23.00 2.26 -17.49
N ALA A 193 23.38 3.22 -16.65
CA ALA A 193 24.71 3.29 -16.05
C ALA A 193 24.96 2.28 -14.92
N ASP A 194 23.94 1.49 -14.54
CA ASP A 194 23.94 0.55 -13.42
C ASP A 194 24.23 1.21 -12.08
N ASP A 195 23.67 2.40 -11.87
CA ASP A 195 23.79 3.13 -10.61
C ASP A 195 23.03 2.40 -9.50
N CYS A 196 23.78 1.65 -8.70
CA CYS A 196 23.23 0.84 -7.62
C CYS A 196 23.06 1.62 -6.30
N GLU A 197 23.48 2.88 -6.23
CA GLU A 197 23.32 3.73 -5.05
C GLU A 197 21.96 4.48 -5.10
N HIS A 198 21.61 5.03 -6.25
CA HIS A 198 20.42 5.89 -6.42
C HIS A 198 19.21 5.13 -7.00
N ILE A 199 19.44 3.97 -7.62
CA ILE A 199 18.38 3.15 -8.24
C ILE A 199 18.13 1.89 -7.43
N SER A 200 17.03 1.85 -6.71
CA SER A 200 16.62 0.66 -5.94
C SER A 200 16.01 -0.43 -6.84
N PRO A 201 16.06 -1.71 -6.40
CA PRO A 201 15.32 -2.77 -7.08
C PRO A 201 13.83 -2.47 -7.25
N SER A 202 13.17 -1.89 -6.26
CA SER A 202 11.75 -1.52 -6.34
C SER A 202 11.46 -0.49 -7.44
N MET A 203 12.39 0.42 -7.74
CA MET A 203 12.27 1.34 -8.88
C MET A 203 12.29 0.57 -10.22
N CYS A 204 13.07 -0.51 -10.32
CA CYS A 204 13.08 -1.37 -11.52
C CYS A 204 11.73 -2.07 -11.72
N TYR A 205 11.10 -2.57 -10.66
CA TYR A 205 9.75 -3.15 -10.74
C TYR A 205 8.70 -2.14 -11.15
N ALA A 206 8.72 -0.94 -10.57
CA ALA A 206 7.77 0.11 -10.92
C ALA A 206 7.92 0.55 -12.37
N HIS A 207 9.16 0.77 -12.82
CA HIS A 207 9.45 1.12 -14.21
C HIS A 207 8.96 0.04 -15.20
N ALA A 208 9.25 -1.24 -14.90
CA ALA A 208 8.82 -2.36 -15.74
C ALA A 208 7.29 -2.46 -15.80
N ALA A 209 6.60 -2.35 -14.65
CA ALA A 209 5.14 -2.41 -14.57
C ALA A 209 4.49 -1.30 -15.39
N LEU A 210 4.88 -0.06 -15.17
CA LEU A 210 4.33 1.10 -15.88
C LEU A 210 4.56 1.03 -17.38
N THR A 211 5.76 0.60 -17.80
CA THR A 211 6.11 0.44 -19.23
C THR A 211 5.28 -0.67 -19.88
N GLU A 212 4.89 -1.72 -19.17
CA GLU A 212 4.01 -2.79 -19.66
C GLU A 212 2.52 -2.47 -19.52
N GLY A 213 2.16 -1.21 -19.22
CA GLY A 213 0.77 -0.78 -19.09
C GLY A 213 0.07 -1.38 -17.85
N CYS A 214 0.80 -1.51 -16.74
CA CYS A 214 0.28 -2.03 -15.49
C CYS A 214 0.33 -0.94 -14.41
N PRO A 215 -0.76 -0.62 -13.73
CA PRO A 215 -0.74 0.19 -12.52
C PRO A 215 0.24 -0.38 -11.49
N PHE A 216 0.89 0.51 -10.72
CA PHE A 216 1.84 0.09 -9.69
C PHE A 216 1.49 0.70 -8.33
N ILE A 217 1.42 -0.16 -7.29
CA ILE A 217 1.12 0.23 -5.93
C ILE A 217 2.29 -0.11 -5.01
N MET A 218 2.83 0.90 -4.34
CA MET A 218 3.90 0.74 -3.36
C MET A 218 3.34 0.52 -1.95
N GLY A 219 3.32 -0.73 -1.52
CA GLY A 219 2.83 -1.12 -0.19
C GLY A 219 3.85 -1.04 0.94
N ALA A 220 5.12 -0.76 0.63
CA ALA A 220 6.20 -0.48 1.58
C ALA A 220 6.52 1.03 1.62
N PRO A 221 7.29 1.53 2.60
CA PRO A 221 7.62 2.95 2.69
C PRO A 221 8.74 3.42 1.73
N ASN A 222 9.23 2.56 0.85
CA ASN A 222 10.30 2.86 -0.11
C ASN A 222 9.95 4.07 -0.98
N THR A 223 10.95 4.85 -1.36
CA THR A 223 10.77 6.04 -2.20
C THR A 223 10.17 5.71 -3.58
N THR A 224 10.68 4.70 -4.24
CA THR A 224 10.22 4.04 -5.49
C THR A 224 9.41 4.89 -6.47
N VAL A 225 8.09 5.03 -6.26
CA VAL A 225 7.17 5.78 -7.14
C VAL A 225 6.93 7.22 -6.67
N ASP A 226 7.48 7.60 -5.51
CA ASP A 226 7.30 8.94 -4.93
C ASP A 226 8.43 9.88 -5.37
N ILE A 227 8.67 9.90 -6.66
CA ILE A 227 9.68 10.75 -7.33
C ILE A 227 9.14 11.26 -8.67
N PRO A 228 9.46 12.51 -9.06
CA PRO A 228 8.95 13.12 -10.29
C PRO A 228 9.22 12.29 -11.55
N ALA A 229 10.35 11.62 -11.64
CA ALA A 229 10.69 10.74 -12.77
C ALA A 229 9.64 9.61 -12.97
N MET A 230 9.17 9.00 -11.88
CA MET A 230 8.14 7.95 -11.94
C MET A 230 6.75 8.54 -12.22
N TRP A 231 6.47 9.77 -11.76
CA TRP A 231 5.23 10.46 -12.11
C TRP A 231 5.16 10.74 -13.60
N GLN A 232 6.27 11.23 -14.21
CA GLN A 232 6.38 11.42 -15.66
C GLN A 232 6.19 10.11 -16.43
N LEU A 233 6.74 9.00 -15.94
CA LEU A 233 6.53 7.68 -16.55
C LEU A 233 5.07 7.24 -16.47
N ALA A 234 4.44 7.41 -15.31
CA ALA A 234 3.02 7.10 -15.10
C ALA A 234 2.10 7.93 -16.02
N GLU A 235 2.40 9.22 -16.19
CA GLU A 235 1.70 10.10 -17.13
C GLU A 235 1.92 9.65 -18.58
N LYS A 236 3.17 9.40 -18.97
CA LYS A 236 3.55 8.95 -20.32
C LYS A 236 2.86 7.64 -20.71
N THR A 237 2.78 6.70 -19.78
CA THR A 237 2.15 5.38 -20.01
C THR A 237 0.65 5.39 -19.71
N ARG A 238 0.11 6.51 -19.19
CA ARG A 238 -1.27 6.67 -18.73
C ARG A 238 -1.69 5.62 -17.71
N MET A 239 -0.79 5.30 -16.75
CA MET A 239 -1.05 4.31 -15.71
C MET A 239 -1.19 4.96 -14.34
N PRO A 240 -2.14 4.47 -13.52
CA PRO A 240 -2.24 4.86 -12.11
C PRO A 240 -1.05 4.41 -11.28
N ILE A 241 -0.63 5.25 -10.35
CA ILE A 241 0.31 4.91 -9.28
C ILE A 241 -0.25 5.33 -7.93
N ALA A 242 0.05 4.56 -6.90
CA ALA A 242 -0.23 4.95 -5.51
C ALA A 242 0.86 4.43 -4.56
N GLY A 243 1.05 5.08 -3.46
CA GLY A 243 2.00 4.77 -2.39
C GLY A 243 1.80 5.75 -1.23
N LYS A 244 2.43 5.51 -0.11
CA LYS A 244 3.35 4.40 0.25
C LYS A 244 2.89 3.79 1.56
N ASP A 245 3.27 2.52 1.77
CA ASP A 245 3.11 1.79 3.04
C ASP A 245 1.64 1.52 3.42
N PHE A 246 1.23 0.25 3.41
CA PHE A 246 -0.14 -0.15 3.75
C PHE A 246 -0.54 0.30 5.16
N LYS A 247 -1.69 0.99 5.28
CA LYS A 247 -2.16 1.57 6.53
C LYS A 247 -2.79 0.54 7.46
N THR A 248 -1.96 -0.03 8.31
CA THR A 248 -2.34 -0.99 9.36
C THR A 248 -1.97 -0.44 10.74
N GLY A 249 -2.42 -1.08 11.79
CA GLY A 249 -1.94 -0.90 13.16
C GLY A 249 -1.95 0.56 13.66
N GLN A 250 -0.82 1.00 14.20
CA GLN A 250 -0.69 2.30 14.88
C GLN A 250 -0.92 3.52 13.98
N THR A 251 -0.60 3.46 12.68
CA THR A 251 -0.86 4.60 11.80
C THR A 251 -2.36 4.73 11.50
N LEU A 252 -3.11 3.62 11.42
CA LEU A 252 -4.56 3.67 11.36
C LEU A 252 -5.12 4.38 12.61
N VAL A 253 -4.62 4.03 13.80
CA VAL A 253 -4.99 4.70 15.05
C VAL A 253 -4.65 6.18 15.01
N LYS A 254 -3.43 6.57 14.60
CA LYS A 254 -3.02 7.98 14.50
C LYS A 254 -3.90 8.78 13.56
N SER A 255 -4.10 8.28 12.35
CA SER A 255 -4.88 8.99 11.32
C SER A 255 -6.37 9.14 11.66
N GLY A 256 -6.91 8.25 12.51
CA GLY A 256 -8.28 8.34 13.04
C GLY A 256 -8.38 9.14 14.33
N PHE A 257 -7.40 9.04 15.22
CA PHE A 257 -7.50 9.65 16.54
C PHE A 257 -6.96 11.08 16.64
N ALA A 258 -5.89 11.42 15.90
CA ALA A 258 -5.38 12.79 15.89
C ALA A 258 -6.41 13.83 15.40
N PRO A 259 -7.27 13.55 14.40
CA PRO A 259 -8.37 14.44 14.05
C PRO A 259 -9.36 14.70 15.19
N ILE A 260 -9.59 13.73 16.08
CA ILE A 260 -10.45 13.90 17.26
C ILE A 260 -9.85 14.94 18.22
N ILE A 261 -8.53 14.89 18.46
CA ILE A 261 -7.80 15.88 19.27
C ILE A 261 -7.93 17.26 18.63
N LYS A 262 -7.69 17.37 17.32
CA LYS A 262 -7.74 18.63 16.56
C LYS A 262 -9.14 19.25 16.59
N THR A 263 -10.19 18.47 16.30
CA THR A 263 -11.59 18.98 16.28
C THR A 263 -12.10 19.42 17.63
N ARG A 264 -11.51 18.93 18.73
CA ARG A 264 -11.83 19.36 20.10
C ARG A 264 -10.94 20.49 20.60
N SER A 265 -10.04 21.03 19.75
CA SER A 265 -9.06 22.07 20.12
C SER A 265 -8.25 21.70 21.37
N LEU A 266 -7.92 20.42 21.51
CA LEU A 266 -7.03 19.94 22.56
C LEU A 266 -5.58 20.07 22.10
N GLY A 267 -4.69 20.45 23.01
CA GLY A 267 -3.26 20.49 22.73
C GLY A 267 -2.61 19.11 22.83
N LEU A 268 -1.49 18.94 22.14
CA LEU A 268 -0.71 17.70 22.08
C LEU A 268 0.74 17.97 22.44
N ASN A 269 1.19 17.49 23.60
CA ASN A 269 2.57 17.59 24.06
C ASN A 269 3.44 16.46 23.54
N GLY A 270 2.87 15.27 23.38
CA GLY A 270 3.65 14.12 22.95
C GLY A 270 2.83 12.94 22.46
N TRP A 271 3.43 12.18 21.54
CA TRP A 271 2.92 10.91 21.08
C TRP A 271 4.07 9.91 20.96
N PHE A 272 4.19 9.03 21.93
CA PHE A 272 5.19 7.98 21.93
C PHE A 272 4.57 6.66 21.49
N SER A 273 5.05 6.12 20.36
CA SER A 273 4.62 4.84 19.82
C SER A 273 5.75 3.82 19.92
N THR A 274 5.49 2.67 20.51
CA THR A 274 6.38 1.53 20.41
C THR A 274 5.61 0.29 19.98
N ASN A 275 6.23 -0.59 19.22
CA ASN A 275 5.67 -1.87 18.88
C ASN A 275 6.71 -2.97 18.83
N ILE A 276 6.25 -4.21 19.00
CA ILE A 276 7.01 -5.43 18.82
C ILE A 276 6.36 -6.27 17.74
N LEU A 277 7.19 -6.89 16.90
CA LEU A 277 6.79 -7.66 15.73
C LEU A 277 7.83 -8.75 15.49
N GLY A 278 7.40 -9.98 15.26
CA GLY A 278 8.30 -11.14 15.15
C GLY A 278 8.42 -11.76 13.75
N ASN A 279 7.74 -11.22 12.74
CA ASN A 279 7.82 -11.70 11.36
C ASN A 279 9.03 -11.16 10.60
N ARG A 280 9.19 -11.53 9.32
CA ARG A 280 10.32 -11.07 8.48
C ARG A 280 10.38 -9.55 8.31
N ASP A 281 9.25 -8.83 8.29
CA ASP A 281 9.28 -7.37 8.24
C ASP A 281 9.95 -6.81 9.51
N GLY A 282 9.61 -7.35 10.68
CA GLY A 282 10.28 -7.03 11.94
C GLY A 282 11.80 -7.28 11.91
N LEU A 283 12.21 -8.44 11.36
CA LEU A 283 13.63 -8.78 11.20
C LEU A 283 14.37 -7.78 10.29
N VAL A 284 13.77 -7.37 9.19
CA VAL A 284 14.37 -6.38 8.26
C VAL A 284 14.45 -5.01 8.91
N LEU A 285 13.42 -4.61 9.64
CA LEU A 285 13.36 -3.32 10.33
C LEU A 285 14.26 -3.23 11.59
N ASP A 286 14.80 -4.35 12.05
CA ASP A 286 15.86 -4.37 13.08
C ASP A 286 17.21 -3.84 12.55
N GLU A 287 17.37 -3.75 11.23
CA GLU A 287 18.50 -3.10 10.59
C GLU A 287 18.27 -1.57 10.53
N PRO A 288 19.17 -0.74 11.12
CA PRO A 288 18.96 0.71 11.22
C PRO A 288 18.72 1.41 9.89
N ALA A 289 19.38 0.98 8.81
CA ALA A 289 19.23 1.59 7.48
C ALA A 289 17.83 1.36 6.88
N ASN A 290 17.23 0.18 7.11
CA ASN A 290 15.86 -0.14 6.68
C ASN A 290 14.83 0.50 7.64
N PHE A 291 15.12 0.56 8.94
CA PHE A 291 14.27 1.24 9.92
C PHE A 291 14.08 2.72 9.61
N ARG A 292 15.13 3.42 9.14
CA ARG A 292 15.05 4.84 8.78
C ARG A 292 13.94 5.11 7.74
N THR A 293 13.79 4.25 6.74
CA THR A 293 12.73 4.36 5.73
C THR A 293 11.34 4.33 6.37
N LYS A 294 11.15 3.45 7.35
CA LYS A 294 9.88 3.32 8.10
C LYS A 294 9.65 4.47 9.09
N GLU A 295 10.70 4.97 9.70
CA GLU A 295 10.63 6.09 10.66
C GLU A 295 10.16 7.36 9.97
N VAL A 296 10.76 7.73 8.83
CA VAL A 296 10.37 8.89 8.02
C VAL A 296 8.88 8.82 7.65
N SER A 297 8.41 7.66 7.18
CA SER A 297 6.99 7.45 6.83
C SER A 297 6.04 7.62 8.03
N LYS A 298 6.41 7.18 9.22
CA LYS A 298 5.53 7.21 10.41
C LYS A 298 5.48 8.56 11.11
N LEU A 299 6.54 9.36 11.04
CA LEU A 299 6.61 10.68 11.69
C LEU A 299 5.73 11.70 10.97
N SER A 300 5.73 11.69 9.64
CA SER A 300 4.98 12.66 8.81
C SER A 300 3.46 12.65 9.05
N THR A 301 2.88 11.51 9.48
CA THR A 301 1.41 11.38 9.64
C THR A 301 0.85 12.37 10.66
N LEU A 302 1.51 12.57 11.79
CA LEU A 302 0.99 13.43 12.86
C LEU A 302 1.15 14.91 12.52
N GLU A 303 2.28 15.27 11.92
CA GLU A 303 2.61 16.65 11.58
C GLU A 303 1.66 17.26 10.54
N THR A 304 1.13 16.44 9.63
CA THR A 304 0.16 16.89 8.61
C THR A 304 -1.26 17.05 9.14
N ILE A 305 -1.59 16.45 10.30
CA ILE A 305 -2.89 16.58 10.94
C ILE A 305 -2.88 17.70 12.00
N CYS A 306 -1.90 17.64 12.91
CA CYS A 306 -1.70 18.58 14.01
C CYS A 306 -0.58 19.56 13.61
N LYS A 307 -0.93 20.55 12.78
CA LYS A 307 0.02 21.48 12.17
C LYS A 307 0.44 22.56 13.15
N ALA A 308 1.74 22.67 13.39
CA ALA A 308 2.33 23.65 14.30
C ALA A 308 2.19 25.10 13.80
N ASP A 309 2.23 25.32 12.49
CA ASP A 309 2.06 26.63 11.84
C ASP A 309 0.62 27.13 11.90
N GLU A 310 -0.38 26.23 11.83
CA GLU A 310 -1.80 26.60 11.96
C GLU A 310 -2.18 26.92 13.41
N GLN A 311 -1.66 26.15 14.39
CA GLN A 311 -2.02 26.28 15.82
C GLN A 311 -0.78 26.07 16.72
N PRO A 312 0.16 27.02 16.76
CA PRO A 312 1.42 26.88 17.47
C PRO A 312 1.26 26.66 18.98
N ASP A 313 0.23 27.26 19.61
CA ASP A 313 -0.05 27.09 21.03
C ASP A 313 -0.49 25.65 21.41
N LEU A 314 -1.03 24.90 20.44
CA LEU A 314 -1.53 23.55 20.66
C LEU A 314 -0.55 22.48 20.17
N TYR A 315 0.21 22.77 19.10
CA TYR A 315 1.00 21.76 18.38
C TYR A 315 2.46 22.17 18.13
N GLY A 316 2.90 23.34 18.59
CA GLY A 316 4.24 23.89 18.30
C GLY A 316 5.40 23.08 18.89
N ASN A 317 5.16 22.25 19.92
CA ASN A 317 6.21 21.49 20.62
C ASN A 317 5.83 20.01 20.84
N ILE A 318 5.36 19.33 19.81
CA ILE A 318 5.00 17.91 19.94
C ILE A 318 6.26 17.03 20.01
N TYR A 319 6.44 16.30 21.11
CA TYR A 319 7.43 15.24 21.18
C TYR A 319 6.89 13.96 20.53
N HIS A 320 7.22 13.74 19.26
CA HIS A 320 6.78 12.56 18.51
C HIS A 320 7.91 11.56 18.37
N LYS A 321 7.69 10.33 18.83
CA LYS A 321 8.69 9.26 18.72
C LYS A 321 8.06 7.92 18.37
N VAL A 322 8.77 7.16 17.52
CA VAL A 322 8.39 5.81 17.10
C VAL A 322 9.52 4.85 17.38
N ARG A 323 9.19 3.67 17.94
CA ARG A 323 10.10 2.54 18.12
C ARG A 323 9.48 1.27 17.55
N ILE A 324 10.28 0.45 16.89
CA ILE A 324 9.94 -0.89 16.44
C ILE A 324 11.01 -1.82 16.97
N ASN A 325 10.59 -2.92 17.61
CA ASN A 325 11.49 -3.90 18.18
C ASN A 325 11.19 -5.27 17.55
N TYR A 326 12.22 -5.92 17.02
CA TYR A 326 12.09 -7.28 16.55
C TYR A 326 12.02 -8.24 17.74
N TYR A 327 10.96 -9.04 17.79
CA TYR A 327 10.74 -10.03 18.86
C TYR A 327 10.13 -11.31 18.26
N PRO A 328 10.96 -12.30 17.91
CA PRO A 328 10.54 -13.52 17.22
C PRO A 328 9.32 -14.23 17.79
N PRO A 329 9.13 -14.34 19.13
CA PRO A 329 7.98 -15.04 19.70
C PRO A 329 6.60 -14.45 19.33
N ARG A 330 6.55 -13.25 18.75
CA ARG A 330 5.30 -12.63 18.30
C ARG A 330 4.87 -13.07 16.90
N ASN A 331 5.75 -13.62 16.06
CA ASN A 331 5.44 -13.92 14.68
C ASN A 331 4.74 -12.73 13.99
N ASP A 332 3.56 -12.91 13.39
CA ASP A 332 2.76 -11.85 12.78
C ASP A 332 1.88 -11.06 13.77
N ASP A 333 1.81 -11.48 15.03
CA ASP A 333 1.07 -10.79 16.08
C ASP A 333 1.83 -9.52 16.51
N LYS A 334 1.41 -8.39 15.99
CA LYS A 334 2.01 -7.09 16.25
C LYS A 334 1.34 -6.43 17.45
N GLU A 335 2.12 -6.21 18.48
CA GLU A 335 1.65 -5.47 19.65
C GLU A 335 2.20 -4.06 19.62
N GLY A 336 1.31 -3.06 19.72
CA GLY A 336 1.65 -1.65 19.73
C GLY A 336 1.11 -0.93 20.94
N TRP A 337 1.94 -0.10 21.57
CA TRP A 337 1.53 0.81 22.64
C TRP A 337 1.73 2.24 22.17
N ASP A 338 0.67 3.04 22.34
CA ASP A 338 0.71 4.48 22.15
C ASP A 338 0.46 5.16 23.49
N ASN A 339 1.38 6.05 23.86
CA ASN A 339 1.24 6.96 24.99
C ASN A 339 1.08 8.36 24.41
N ILE A 340 -0.07 8.98 24.69
CA ILE A 340 -0.48 10.24 24.09
C ILE A 340 -0.69 11.25 25.22
N ASP A 341 0.16 12.25 25.29
CA ASP A 341 0.10 13.30 26.29
C ASP A 341 -0.57 14.54 25.69
N ILE A 342 -1.80 14.81 26.11
CA ILE A 342 -2.62 15.93 25.67
C ILE A 342 -2.80 16.94 26.81
N PHE A 343 -3.22 18.15 26.47
CA PHE A 343 -3.64 19.14 27.45
C PHE A 343 -4.92 19.84 27.00
N GLY A 344 -5.67 20.32 27.97
CA GLY A 344 -6.96 20.97 27.75
C GLY A 344 -7.07 22.31 28.44
N TRP A 345 -8.26 22.62 28.92
CA TRP A 345 -8.59 23.87 29.60
C TRP A 345 -7.54 24.28 30.63
N MET A 346 -7.06 25.52 30.57
CA MET A 346 -6.01 26.11 31.41
C MET A 346 -4.64 25.40 31.32
N GLY A 347 -4.38 24.59 30.27
CA GLY A 347 -3.16 23.85 30.12
C GLY A 347 -3.05 22.58 30.95
N TYR A 348 -4.14 22.11 31.59
CA TYR A 348 -4.11 20.92 32.43
C TYR A 348 -3.81 19.67 31.61
N PRO A 349 -2.78 18.88 32.01
CA PRO A 349 -2.35 17.70 31.27
C PRO A 349 -3.30 16.52 31.50
N MET A 350 -3.43 15.72 30.47
CA MET A 350 -4.15 14.44 30.46
C MET A 350 -3.35 13.44 29.64
N GLN A 351 -3.58 12.16 29.88
CA GLN A 351 -2.90 11.09 29.17
C GLN A 351 -3.88 10.07 28.62
N ILE A 352 -3.65 9.63 27.40
CA ILE A 352 -4.37 8.54 26.76
C ILE A 352 -3.37 7.43 26.44
N LYS A 353 -3.72 6.19 26.77
CA LYS A 353 -2.93 5.00 26.47
C LYS A 353 -3.75 4.07 25.59
N ILE A 354 -3.15 3.63 24.50
CA ILE A 354 -3.76 2.65 23.60
C ILE A 354 -2.84 1.44 23.56
N ASN A 355 -3.39 0.28 23.84
CA ASN A 355 -2.73 -1.01 23.64
C ASN A 355 -3.49 -1.75 22.53
N PHE A 356 -2.81 -2.05 21.43
CA PHE A 356 -3.40 -2.68 20.27
C PHE A 356 -2.58 -3.89 19.83
N LEU A 357 -3.11 -5.08 20.13
CA LEU A 357 -2.61 -6.34 19.59
C LEU A 357 -3.33 -6.62 18.27
N CYS A 358 -2.64 -6.56 17.15
CA CYS A 358 -3.20 -6.83 15.83
C CYS A 358 -2.39 -7.89 15.09
N ARG A 359 -3.01 -8.52 14.11
CA ARG A 359 -2.34 -9.38 13.13
C ARG A 359 -2.12 -8.56 11.87
N ASP A 360 -0.88 -8.14 11.66
CA ASP A 360 -0.53 -7.13 10.66
C ASP A 360 -0.92 -7.58 9.23
N SER A 361 -0.63 -8.84 8.89
CA SER A 361 -0.98 -9.40 7.58
C SER A 361 -2.49 -9.57 7.37
N ILE A 362 -3.27 -9.83 8.43
CA ILE A 362 -4.74 -9.89 8.36
C ILE A 362 -5.33 -8.50 8.09
N LEU A 363 -4.76 -7.45 8.67
CA LEU A 363 -5.19 -6.08 8.40
C LEU A 363 -4.78 -5.61 7.01
N ALA A 364 -3.63 -6.07 6.50
CA ALA A 364 -3.11 -5.66 5.20
C ALA A 364 -3.81 -6.37 4.02
N ALA A 365 -4.15 -7.65 4.16
CA ALA A 365 -4.70 -8.46 3.07
C ALA A 365 -5.91 -7.83 2.33
N PRO A 366 -6.96 -7.31 3.02
CA PRO A 366 -8.07 -6.67 2.35
C PRO A 366 -7.69 -5.35 1.65
N LEU A 367 -6.64 -4.65 2.13
CA LEU A 367 -6.14 -3.45 1.47
C LEU A 367 -5.53 -3.78 0.11
N LEU A 368 -4.83 -4.92 -0.02
CA LEU A 368 -4.28 -5.36 -1.31
C LEU A 368 -5.41 -5.63 -2.32
N LEU A 369 -6.51 -6.25 -1.88
CA LEU A 369 -7.66 -6.49 -2.74
C LEU A 369 -8.26 -5.17 -3.24
N ASP A 370 -8.56 -4.27 -2.31
CA ASP A 370 -9.17 -2.98 -2.65
C ASP A 370 -8.25 -2.14 -3.55
N LEU A 371 -6.97 -2.04 -3.22
CA LEU A 371 -5.99 -1.30 -4.01
C LEU A 371 -5.84 -1.87 -5.43
N ALA A 372 -5.83 -3.19 -5.58
CA ALA A 372 -5.77 -3.83 -6.90
C ALA A 372 -7.02 -3.53 -7.73
N LEU A 373 -8.21 -3.73 -7.15
CA LEU A 373 -9.49 -3.51 -7.83
C LEU A 373 -9.71 -2.04 -8.18
N LEU A 374 -9.36 -1.13 -7.28
CA LEU A 374 -9.54 0.32 -7.50
C LEU A 374 -8.50 0.90 -8.45
N SER A 375 -7.29 0.35 -8.51
CA SER A 375 -6.28 0.75 -9.49
C SER A 375 -6.62 0.27 -10.90
N ASP A 376 -7.15 -0.95 -11.05
CA ASP A 376 -7.72 -1.44 -12.31
C ASP A 376 -8.90 -0.56 -12.76
N LEU A 377 -9.79 -0.22 -11.84
CA LEU A 377 -10.92 0.68 -12.09
C LEU A 377 -10.45 2.07 -12.56
N ALA A 378 -9.47 2.67 -11.87
CA ALA A 378 -8.92 3.96 -12.22
C ALA A 378 -8.28 3.95 -13.62
N ALA A 379 -7.54 2.90 -13.96
CA ALA A 379 -6.95 2.75 -15.30
C ALA A 379 -8.03 2.67 -16.39
N ARG A 380 -9.13 1.92 -16.14
CA ARG A 380 -10.27 1.84 -17.07
C ARG A 380 -11.10 3.13 -17.16
N ASP A 381 -11.10 3.95 -16.10
CA ASP A 381 -11.67 5.30 -16.11
C ASP A 381 -10.76 6.32 -16.84
N GLY A 382 -9.55 5.90 -17.25
CA GLY A 382 -8.58 6.77 -17.88
C GLY A 382 -7.81 7.67 -16.91
N ARG A 383 -7.89 7.43 -15.60
CA ARG A 383 -7.08 8.11 -14.59
C ARG A 383 -5.65 7.58 -14.62
N TYR A 384 -4.69 8.46 -14.50
CA TYR A 384 -3.26 8.13 -14.51
C TYR A 384 -2.48 9.03 -13.54
N GLY A 385 -1.20 8.72 -13.32
CA GLY A 385 -0.38 9.43 -12.32
C GLY A 385 -0.79 9.08 -10.89
N ILE A 386 -0.52 9.98 -9.97
CA ILE A 386 -0.77 9.81 -8.54
C ILE A 386 -2.27 9.73 -8.25
N GLN A 387 -2.73 8.61 -7.70
CA GLN A 387 -4.13 8.41 -7.31
C GLN A 387 -4.37 8.82 -5.85
N ARG A 388 -4.62 10.10 -5.61
CA ARG A 388 -4.78 10.66 -4.26
C ARG A 388 -5.95 10.04 -3.47
N PHE A 389 -7.01 9.59 -4.13
CA PHE A 389 -8.14 8.94 -3.46
C PHE A 389 -7.77 7.59 -2.80
N LEU A 390 -6.68 6.96 -3.25
CA LEU A 390 -6.15 5.73 -2.64
C LEU A 390 -5.33 6.01 -1.35
N SER A 391 -5.11 7.26 -0.97
CA SER A 391 -4.45 7.65 0.28
C SER A 391 -5.08 7.01 1.52
N PHE A 392 -6.38 6.71 1.47
CA PHE A 392 -7.11 6.02 2.53
C PHE A 392 -6.43 4.72 2.98
N TYR A 393 -5.80 4.00 2.07
CA TYR A 393 -5.14 2.71 2.32
C TYR A 393 -3.66 2.83 2.71
N LEU A 394 -3.08 4.04 2.72
CA LEU A 394 -1.64 4.26 2.74
C LEU A 394 -1.22 5.14 3.93
N LYS A 395 -0.07 4.80 4.57
CA LYS A 395 0.46 5.51 5.75
C LYS A 395 1.14 6.83 5.39
N SER A 396 1.83 6.86 4.27
CA SER A 396 2.55 8.02 3.75
C SER A 396 2.05 8.30 2.33
N PRO A 397 0.86 8.92 2.20
CA PRO A 397 0.25 9.12 0.90
C PRO A 397 1.09 10.03 0.01
N MET A 398 1.21 9.62 -1.25
CA MET A 398 1.88 10.42 -2.29
C MET A 398 1.07 11.68 -2.63
N HIS A 399 1.81 12.72 -2.94
CA HIS A 399 1.30 14.02 -3.40
C HIS A 399 2.35 14.67 -4.31
N ASP A 400 1.94 15.57 -5.17
CA ASP A 400 2.87 16.29 -6.03
C ASP A 400 3.47 17.50 -5.28
N PHE A 401 4.58 17.26 -4.58
CA PHE A 401 5.28 18.31 -3.85
C PHE A 401 5.87 19.40 -4.78
N THR A 402 6.08 19.10 -6.07
CA THR A 402 6.58 20.09 -7.03
C THR A 402 5.52 21.17 -7.35
N ARG A 403 4.25 20.86 -7.09
CA ARG A 403 3.11 21.79 -7.20
C ARG A 403 2.68 22.38 -5.87
N GLY A 404 3.44 22.13 -4.80
CA GLY A 404 3.09 22.59 -3.46
C GLY A 404 1.88 21.88 -2.84
N GLU A 405 1.55 20.67 -3.33
CA GLU A 405 0.51 19.87 -2.71
C GLU A 405 1.00 19.30 -1.37
N GLU A 406 0.08 19.04 -0.46
CA GLU A 406 0.36 18.40 0.82
C GLU A 406 -0.28 17.01 0.91
N ALA A 407 0.35 16.14 1.70
CA ALA A 407 -0.19 14.84 2.01
C ALA A 407 -1.45 14.96 2.88
N VAL A 408 -2.51 14.24 2.53
CA VAL A 408 -3.72 14.13 3.35
C VAL A 408 -3.60 12.89 4.22
N ASN A 409 -3.51 13.05 5.55
CA ASN A 409 -3.40 11.94 6.51
C ASN A 409 -4.60 11.81 7.45
N ASN A 410 -5.50 12.78 7.48
CA ASN A 410 -6.77 12.68 8.20
C ASN A 410 -7.62 11.56 7.60
N LEU A 411 -7.92 10.53 8.38
CA LEU A 411 -8.64 9.33 7.92
C LEU A 411 -10.03 9.67 7.36
N PHE A 412 -10.72 10.62 7.95
CA PHE A 412 -12.08 11.00 7.52
C PHE A 412 -12.08 11.76 6.21
N GLU A 413 -11.10 12.63 5.99
CA GLU A 413 -10.89 13.29 4.69
C GLU A 413 -10.54 12.28 3.61
N GLN A 414 -9.63 11.35 3.90
CA GLN A 414 -9.25 10.28 2.98
C GLN A 414 -10.44 9.40 2.62
N TYR A 415 -11.29 9.08 3.60
CA TYR A 415 -12.51 8.30 3.40
C TYR A 415 -13.50 9.03 2.47
N THR A 416 -13.71 10.33 2.71
CA THR A 416 -14.53 11.19 1.84
C THR A 416 -13.97 11.26 0.42
N MET A 417 -12.64 11.45 0.28
CA MET A 417 -11.97 11.46 -1.02
C MET A 417 -12.16 10.15 -1.78
N LEU A 418 -12.01 9.00 -1.10
CA LEU A 418 -12.20 7.68 -1.70
C LEU A 418 -13.64 7.53 -2.21
N LYS A 419 -14.64 7.82 -1.38
CA LYS A 419 -16.04 7.66 -1.76
C LYS A 419 -16.47 8.63 -2.86
N ASN A 420 -15.94 9.86 -2.83
CA ASN A 420 -16.23 10.84 -3.89
C ASN A 420 -15.61 10.42 -5.23
N ALA A 421 -14.42 9.86 -5.24
CA ALA A 421 -13.84 9.34 -6.47
C ALA A 421 -14.72 8.22 -7.09
N ILE A 422 -15.29 7.34 -6.27
CA ILE A 422 -16.21 6.31 -6.74
C ILE A 422 -17.55 6.90 -7.21
N ARG A 423 -18.09 7.91 -6.51
CA ARG A 423 -19.29 8.65 -6.96
C ARG A 423 -19.07 9.26 -8.35
N GLU A 424 -17.96 9.96 -8.53
CA GLU A 424 -17.60 10.60 -9.81
C GLU A 424 -17.48 9.57 -10.95
N MET A 425 -16.75 8.47 -10.73
CA MET A 425 -16.61 7.39 -11.71
C MET A 425 -17.97 6.76 -12.07
N GLY A 426 -18.88 6.69 -11.10
CA GLY A 426 -20.25 6.20 -11.29
C GLY A 426 -21.23 7.24 -11.83
N GLY A 427 -20.78 8.50 -12.08
CA GLY A 427 -21.65 9.58 -12.59
C GLY A 427 -22.54 10.23 -11.54
N TYR A 428 -22.24 10.04 -10.25
CA TYR A 428 -22.91 10.71 -9.14
C TYR A 428 -22.16 11.98 -8.70
N GLU A 429 -22.88 12.90 -8.06
CA GLU A 429 -22.26 14.08 -7.45
C GLU A 429 -21.43 13.71 -6.22
N ALA A 430 -20.34 14.46 -5.99
CA ALA A 430 -19.58 14.38 -4.76
C ALA A 430 -20.46 14.76 -3.54
N ASP A 431 -20.11 14.22 -2.38
CA ASP A 431 -20.80 14.48 -1.12
C ASP A 431 -19.75 14.88 -0.06
N GLU A 432 -20.00 15.97 0.64
CA GLU A 432 -19.10 16.47 1.68
C GLU A 432 -19.37 15.84 3.05
N GLU A 433 -20.55 15.23 3.24
CA GLU A 433 -20.89 14.55 4.47
C GLU A 433 -20.19 13.17 4.54
N ILE A 434 -19.72 12.80 5.73
CA ILE A 434 -19.22 11.44 5.99
C ILE A 434 -20.40 10.46 5.93
N ASP A 435 -20.23 9.37 5.21
CA ASP A 435 -21.26 8.33 5.05
C ASP A 435 -21.50 7.52 6.33
#